data_06df0a4cd803aed60427325dd22ab675
#
_entry.id   06df0a4cd803aed60427325dd22ab675
#
_cell.length_a   1.000
_cell.length_b   1.000
_cell.length_c   1.000
_cell.angle_alpha   90.00
_cell.angle_beta   90.00
_cell.angle_gamma   90.00
#
_symmetry.space_group_name_H-M   'P 1'
#
loop_
_entity.id
_entity.type
_entity.pdbx_description
1 polymer ?
#
loop_
_entity_poly.entity_id
_entity_poly.type
_entity_poly.pdbx_seq_one_letter_code
_entity_poly.pdbx_strand_id
1 'polypeptide(L)'
;MTGGNRGVGREVCRQLALLGFGVVLGSRDLRKGELAAKELDPEGNRIAACQLEVDNSVSVAAMADWVKGRFGRTDVLVNNASTMYDRWATASNADLGTVAEAIDVNLFGPWRVIHALLPMLRSSSRPRIVNVSSEGGSIATMTGGSPSYGISKAGLNALTRLLAGELARDGILVNAVCPGWPDSEAHPGGRSLAQAAASVIWAVTIPNGGPSGTFTRDAQLFPW
;
A
#
# COMPACT_ATOMS: atom_id res chain seq x y z
N MET A 1 -7.31 2.48 -1.20
CA MET A 1 -6.45 1.31 -1.48
C MET A 1 -5.82 1.47 -2.85
N THR A 2 -4.50 1.61 -2.97
CA THR A 2 -3.82 1.68 -4.27
C THR A 2 -3.55 0.26 -4.79
N GLY A 3 -3.67 0.02 -6.12
CA GLY A 3 -3.46 -1.29 -6.72
C GLY A 3 -4.45 -2.36 -6.24
N GLY A 4 -5.73 -2.00 -6.07
CA GLY A 4 -6.76 -2.87 -5.50
C GLY A 4 -7.42 -3.85 -6.48
N ASN A 5 -7.07 -3.84 -7.76
CA ASN A 5 -7.76 -4.62 -8.78
C ASN A 5 -7.32 -6.10 -8.88
N ARG A 6 -6.23 -6.51 -8.21
CA ARG A 6 -5.70 -7.89 -8.24
C ARG A 6 -4.92 -8.24 -6.97
N GLY A 7 -4.62 -9.54 -6.80
CA GLY A 7 -3.71 -10.07 -5.78
C GLY A 7 -4.09 -9.65 -4.36
N VAL A 8 -3.08 -9.34 -3.54
CA VAL A 8 -3.26 -8.94 -2.14
C VAL A 8 -4.15 -7.70 -2.01
N GLY A 9 -3.97 -6.71 -2.91
CA GLY A 9 -4.77 -5.48 -2.88
C GLY A 9 -6.26 -5.74 -3.06
N ARG A 10 -6.63 -6.63 -4.00
CA ARG A 10 -8.03 -7.02 -4.21
C ARG A 10 -8.61 -7.74 -2.99
N GLU A 11 -7.84 -8.64 -2.40
CA GLU A 11 -8.26 -9.36 -1.20
C GLU A 11 -8.39 -8.44 0.03
N VAL A 12 -7.50 -7.45 0.18
CA VAL A 12 -7.65 -6.40 1.22
C VAL A 12 -8.94 -5.60 1.01
N CYS A 13 -9.26 -5.19 -0.24
CA CYS A 13 -10.53 -4.50 -0.54
C CYS A 13 -11.74 -5.34 -0.12
N ARG A 14 -11.73 -6.65 -0.43
CA ARG A 14 -12.79 -7.58 -0.04
C ARG A 14 -12.96 -7.66 1.48
N GLN A 15 -11.86 -7.87 2.22
CA GLN A 15 -11.91 -7.98 3.68
C GLN A 15 -12.34 -6.68 4.35
N LEU A 16 -11.89 -5.52 3.86
CA LEU A 16 -12.33 -4.22 4.37
C LEU A 16 -13.82 -3.99 4.15
N ALA A 17 -14.35 -4.33 2.98
CA ALA A 17 -15.78 -4.22 2.71
C ALA A 17 -16.62 -5.12 3.64
N LEU A 18 -16.17 -6.34 3.92
CA LEU A 18 -16.81 -7.24 4.89
C LEU A 18 -16.77 -6.69 6.31
N LEU A 19 -15.72 -5.94 6.68
CA LEU A 19 -15.62 -5.25 7.97
C LEU A 19 -16.45 -3.96 8.04
N GLY A 20 -17.18 -3.62 6.98
CA GLY A 20 -18.07 -2.47 6.95
C GLY A 20 -17.43 -1.17 6.44
N PHE A 21 -16.19 -1.19 5.96
CA PHE A 21 -15.58 -0.01 5.36
C PHE A 21 -16.18 0.32 3.99
N GLY A 22 -16.34 1.62 3.71
CA GLY A 22 -16.42 2.11 2.34
C GLY A 22 -15.02 2.10 1.72
N VAL A 23 -14.86 1.42 0.58
CA VAL A 23 -13.55 1.19 -0.03
C VAL A 23 -13.44 1.90 -1.37
N VAL A 24 -12.44 2.75 -1.53
CA VAL A 24 -12.01 3.24 -2.84
C VAL A 24 -10.91 2.32 -3.36
N LEU A 25 -11.22 1.59 -4.44
CA LEU A 25 -10.32 0.68 -5.13
C LEU A 25 -9.61 1.44 -6.25
N GLY A 26 -8.36 1.86 -6.00
CA GLY A 26 -7.51 2.51 -6.99
C GLY A 26 -6.90 1.51 -7.96
N SER A 27 -7.05 1.74 -9.25
CA SER A 27 -6.47 0.92 -10.32
C SER A 27 -5.93 1.80 -11.44
N ARG A 28 -4.74 1.48 -11.97
CA ARG A 28 -4.15 2.15 -13.14
C ARG A 28 -5.06 2.04 -14.37
N ASP A 29 -5.65 0.88 -14.58
CA ASP A 29 -6.68 0.60 -15.58
C ASP A 29 -8.05 0.65 -14.90
N LEU A 30 -8.84 1.68 -15.20
CA LEU A 30 -10.16 1.89 -14.58
C LEU A 30 -11.11 0.72 -14.86
N ARG A 31 -11.11 0.17 -16.10
CA ARG A 31 -12.00 -0.95 -16.46
C ARG A 31 -11.71 -2.19 -15.61
N LYS A 32 -10.42 -2.50 -15.38
CA LYS A 32 -10.04 -3.61 -14.49
C LYS A 32 -10.42 -3.32 -13.04
N GLY A 33 -10.35 -2.05 -12.62
CA GLY A 33 -10.82 -1.62 -11.31
C GLY A 33 -12.32 -1.81 -11.13
N GLU A 34 -13.12 -1.37 -12.11
CA GLU A 34 -14.59 -1.50 -12.10
C GLU A 34 -15.04 -2.96 -12.11
N LEU A 35 -14.42 -3.82 -12.94
CA LEU A 35 -14.69 -5.25 -12.94
C LEU A 35 -14.41 -5.87 -11.58
N ALA A 36 -13.24 -5.58 -10.98
CA ALA A 36 -12.88 -6.09 -9.66
C ALA A 36 -13.84 -5.58 -8.57
N ALA A 37 -14.24 -4.31 -8.60
CA ALA A 37 -15.21 -3.75 -7.67
C ALA A 37 -16.56 -4.44 -7.78
N LYS A 38 -17.07 -4.64 -9.00
CA LYS A 38 -18.34 -5.33 -9.27
C LYS A 38 -18.33 -6.79 -8.82
N GLU A 39 -17.22 -7.50 -9.01
CA GLU A 39 -17.08 -8.90 -8.55
C GLU A 39 -17.04 -9.00 -7.02
N LEU A 40 -16.43 -8.02 -6.34
CA LEU A 40 -16.29 -8.02 -4.88
C LEU A 40 -17.55 -7.48 -4.17
N ASP A 41 -18.27 -6.59 -4.82
CA ASP A 41 -19.44 -5.89 -4.30
C ASP A 41 -20.46 -5.71 -5.43
N PRO A 42 -21.21 -6.77 -5.78
CA PRO A 42 -22.16 -6.75 -6.90
C PRO A 42 -23.24 -5.67 -6.79
N GLU A 43 -23.61 -5.31 -5.57
CA GLU A 43 -24.62 -4.28 -5.28
C GLU A 43 -24.04 -2.86 -5.32
N GLY A 44 -22.71 -2.71 -5.30
CA GLY A 44 -22.04 -1.41 -5.37
C GLY A 44 -22.19 -0.54 -4.12
N ASN A 45 -22.50 -1.13 -2.97
CA ASN A 45 -22.78 -0.42 -1.73
C ASN A 45 -21.53 0.03 -0.97
N ARG A 46 -20.39 -0.65 -1.18
CA ARG A 46 -19.18 -0.48 -0.38
C ARG A 46 -17.92 -0.24 -1.16
N ILE A 47 -17.80 -0.74 -2.40
CA ILE A 47 -16.56 -0.64 -3.18
C ILE A 47 -16.78 0.22 -4.41
N ALA A 48 -16.07 1.34 -4.51
CA ALA A 48 -16.05 2.20 -5.67
C ALA A 48 -14.66 2.16 -6.33
N ALA A 49 -14.60 1.91 -7.64
CA ALA A 49 -13.36 1.98 -8.39
C ALA A 49 -13.00 3.43 -8.72
N CYS A 50 -11.70 3.72 -8.71
CA CYS A 50 -11.14 5.00 -9.14
C CYS A 50 -9.87 4.75 -9.97
N GLN A 51 -9.71 5.52 -11.06
CA GLN A 51 -8.47 5.49 -11.81
C GLN A 51 -7.35 6.11 -10.96
N LEU A 52 -6.22 5.38 -10.83
CA LEU A 52 -5.06 5.84 -10.08
C LEU A 52 -3.77 5.23 -10.61
N GLU A 53 -2.93 6.07 -11.16
CA GLU A 53 -1.56 5.80 -11.55
C GLU A 53 -0.65 6.57 -10.59
N VAL A 54 0.04 5.83 -9.68
CA VAL A 54 0.71 6.43 -8.52
C VAL A 54 1.99 7.21 -8.87
N ASP A 55 2.60 6.90 -9.99
CA ASP A 55 3.75 7.58 -10.59
C ASP A 55 3.37 8.80 -11.45
N ASN A 56 2.06 9.07 -11.60
CA ASN A 56 1.54 10.21 -12.34
C ASN A 56 0.86 11.21 -11.39
N SER A 57 1.47 12.38 -11.20
CA SER A 57 0.96 13.42 -10.29
C SER A 57 -0.41 13.96 -10.69
N VAL A 58 -0.74 14.01 -11.98
CA VAL A 58 -2.06 14.45 -12.48
C VAL A 58 -3.12 13.42 -12.10
N SER A 59 -2.82 12.12 -12.30
CA SER A 59 -3.71 11.03 -11.89
C SER A 59 -3.96 11.02 -10.38
N VAL A 60 -2.91 11.25 -9.58
CA VAL A 60 -3.01 11.30 -8.12
C VAL A 60 -3.87 12.50 -7.68
N ALA A 61 -3.68 13.67 -8.26
CA ALA A 61 -4.50 14.86 -7.96
C ALA A 61 -5.98 14.63 -8.32
N ALA A 62 -6.27 14.10 -9.51
CA ALA A 62 -7.62 13.80 -9.96
C ALA A 62 -8.32 12.79 -9.02
N MET A 63 -7.61 11.75 -8.58
CA MET A 63 -8.12 10.79 -7.59
C MET A 63 -8.44 11.49 -6.26
N ALA A 64 -7.56 12.35 -5.76
CA ALA A 64 -7.78 13.06 -4.50
C ALA A 64 -8.99 13.98 -4.56
N ASP A 65 -9.17 14.73 -5.67
CA ASP A 65 -10.34 15.58 -5.91
C ASP A 65 -11.63 14.75 -5.99
N TRP A 66 -11.58 13.61 -6.67
CA TRP A 66 -12.71 12.70 -6.76
C TRP A 66 -13.10 12.14 -5.38
N VAL A 67 -12.12 11.71 -4.56
CA VAL A 67 -12.37 11.23 -3.19
C VAL A 67 -12.94 12.35 -2.33
N LYS A 68 -12.38 13.56 -2.41
CA LYS A 68 -12.83 14.73 -1.66
C LYS A 68 -14.29 15.09 -2.01
N GLY A 69 -14.63 15.15 -3.30
CA GLY A 69 -15.98 15.48 -3.76
C GLY A 69 -17.02 14.45 -3.39
N ARG A 70 -16.66 13.17 -3.31
CA ARG A 70 -17.59 12.07 -3.06
C ARG A 70 -17.75 11.72 -1.58
N PHE A 71 -16.68 11.81 -0.78
CA PHE A 71 -16.66 11.32 0.60
C PHE A 71 -16.25 12.39 1.62
N GLY A 72 -15.55 13.45 1.20
CA GLY A 72 -15.12 14.55 2.06
C GLY A 72 -13.98 14.22 3.03
N ARG A 73 -13.74 12.94 3.31
CA ARG A 73 -12.69 12.47 4.25
C ARG A 73 -12.06 11.15 3.78
N THR A 74 -10.91 10.85 4.36
CA THR A 74 -10.24 9.55 4.22
C THR A 74 -9.81 9.08 5.62
N ASP A 75 -10.31 7.94 6.06
CA ASP A 75 -9.95 7.39 7.37
C ASP A 75 -8.68 6.52 7.26
N VAL A 76 -8.55 5.78 6.16
CA VAL A 76 -7.43 4.86 5.96
C VAL A 76 -6.88 4.98 4.55
N LEU A 77 -5.57 5.13 4.44
CA LEU A 77 -4.83 4.98 3.19
C LEU A 77 -3.99 3.71 3.25
N VAL A 78 -4.19 2.81 2.29
CA VAL A 78 -3.32 1.66 2.09
C VAL A 78 -2.56 1.81 0.79
N ASN A 79 -1.25 2.04 0.87
CA ASN A 79 -0.32 2.09 -0.25
C ASN A 79 0.17 0.67 -0.56
N ASN A 80 -0.45 0.03 -1.56
CA ASN A 80 -0.14 -1.32 -1.97
C ASN A 80 0.34 -1.43 -3.43
N ALA A 81 0.01 -0.47 -4.28
CA ALA A 81 0.53 -0.46 -5.65
C ALA A 81 2.06 -0.60 -5.65
N SER A 82 2.57 -1.53 -6.44
CA SER A 82 3.99 -1.86 -6.46
C SER A 82 4.38 -2.54 -7.75
N THR A 83 5.66 -2.42 -8.10
CA THR A 83 6.31 -3.10 -9.21
C THR A 83 7.58 -3.82 -8.76
N MET A 84 7.97 -4.88 -9.48
CA MET A 84 9.21 -5.61 -9.30
C MET A 84 9.68 -6.07 -10.68
N TYR A 85 10.76 -5.48 -11.18
CA TYR A 85 11.20 -5.70 -12.56
C TYR A 85 12.43 -6.60 -12.67
N ASP A 86 13.27 -6.68 -11.64
CA ASP A 86 14.67 -7.13 -11.71
C ASP A 86 14.99 -8.35 -10.84
N ARG A 87 14.12 -9.36 -10.83
CA ARG A 87 14.26 -10.56 -9.98
C ARG A 87 15.59 -11.30 -10.11
N TRP A 88 16.25 -11.16 -11.26
CA TRP A 88 17.52 -11.83 -11.60
C TRP A 88 18.73 -10.90 -11.52
N ALA A 89 18.54 -9.62 -11.25
CA ALA A 89 19.64 -8.66 -11.14
C ALA A 89 20.29 -8.69 -9.74
N THR A 90 21.53 -8.27 -9.70
CA THR A 90 22.28 -7.99 -8.48
C THR A 90 22.64 -6.51 -8.45
N ALA A 91 22.99 -5.97 -7.28
CA ALA A 91 23.33 -4.56 -7.16
C ALA A 91 24.54 -4.14 -8.03
N SER A 92 25.43 -5.10 -8.32
CA SER A 92 26.63 -4.84 -9.16
C SER A 92 26.35 -4.79 -10.67
N ASN A 93 25.18 -5.30 -11.13
CA ASN A 93 24.81 -5.32 -12.54
C ASN A 93 23.42 -4.73 -12.83
N ALA A 94 22.82 -4.06 -11.85
CA ALA A 94 21.50 -3.47 -11.98
C ALA A 94 21.48 -2.36 -13.05
N ASP A 95 20.45 -2.35 -13.87
CA ASP A 95 20.12 -1.18 -14.69
C ASP A 95 19.53 -0.07 -13.82
N LEU A 96 20.23 1.07 -13.73
CA LEU A 96 19.81 2.18 -12.89
C LEU A 96 18.53 2.86 -13.38
N GLY A 97 18.17 2.74 -14.66
CA GLY A 97 16.88 3.18 -15.19
C GLY A 97 15.74 2.38 -14.56
N THR A 98 15.86 1.05 -14.55
CA THR A 98 14.91 0.14 -13.89
C THR A 98 14.82 0.41 -12.39
N VAL A 99 15.95 0.71 -11.72
CA VAL A 99 15.95 1.09 -10.30
C VAL A 99 15.18 2.39 -10.07
N ALA A 100 15.39 3.41 -10.92
CA ALA A 100 14.70 4.68 -10.83
C ALA A 100 13.17 4.53 -11.02
N GLU A 101 12.74 3.74 -12.00
CA GLU A 101 11.32 3.43 -12.22
C GLU A 101 10.69 2.72 -11.02
N ALA A 102 11.38 1.76 -10.43
CA ALA A 102 10.90 1.07 -9.24
C ALA A 102 10.78 2.01 -8.03
N ILE A 103 11.75 2.92 -7.84
CA ILE A 103 11.69 3.96 -6.80
C ILE A 103 10.51 4.90 -7.06
N ASP A 104 10.28 5.31 -8.30
CA ASP A 104 9.17 6.20 -8.63
C ASP A 104 7.81 5.60 -8.28
N VAL A 105 7.58 4.33 -8.62
CA VAL A 105 6.33 3.62 -8.31
C VAL A 105 6.22 3.25 -6.84
N ASN A 106 7.28 2.65 -6.24
CA ASN A 106 7.18 1.98 -4.94
C ASN A 106 7.45 2.91 -3.75
N LEU A 107 8.12 4.05 -3.97
CA LEU A 107 8.46 5.03 -2.94
C LEU A 107 7.78 6.38 -3.20
N PHE A 108 8.07 7.01 -4.33
CA PHE A 108 7.49 8.33 -4.63
C PHE A 108 5.99 8.25 -4.89
N GLY A 109 5.49 7.15 -5.47
CA GLY A 109 4.06 6.92 -5.66
C GLY A 109 3.28 6.98 -4.34
N PRO A 110 3.59 6.13 -3.33
CA PRO A 110 3.03 6.26 -1.98
C PRO A 110 3.16 7.66 -1.40
N TRP A 111 4.30 8.31 -1.55
CA TRP A 111 4.54 9.65 -1.02
C TRP A 111 3.63 10.71 -1.67
N ARG A 112 3.47 10.67 -3.00
CA ARG A 112 2.52 11.54 -3.72
C ARG A 112 1.08 11.33 -3.24
N VAL A 113 0.65 10.07 -3.11
CA VAL A 113 -0.71 9.75 -2.64
C VAL A 113 -0.93 10.21 -1.20
N ILE A 114 0.07 10.05 -0.32
CA ILE A 114 0.01 10.57 1.05
C ILE A 114 -0.17 12.09 1.05
N HIS A 115 0.66 12.83 0.30
CA HIS A 115 0.55 14.29 0.22
C HIS A 115 -0.84 14.74 -0.25
N ALA A 116 -1.38 14.08 -1.29
CA ALA A 116 -2.68 14.44 -1.85
C ALA A 116 -3.84 14.18 -0.88
N LEU A 117 -3.77 13.10 -0.07
CA LEU A 117 -4.84 12.70 0.84
C LEU A 117 -4.65 13.21 2.28
N LEU A 118 -3.49 13.79 2.61
CA LEU A 118 -3.16 14.23 3.98
C LEU A 118 -4.19 15.19 4.58
N PRO A 119 -4.74 16.20 3.87
CA PRO A 119 -5.78 17.06 4.41
C PRO A 119 -7.04 16.28 4.83
N MET A 120 -7.42 15.25 4.05
CA MET A 120 -8.58 14.42 4.34
C MET A 120 -8.31 13.40 5.45
N LEU A 121 -7.09 12.90 5.57
CA LEU A 121 -6.66 12.06 6.69
C LEU A 121 -6.69 12.84 8.02
N ARG A 122 -6.26 14.11 8.01
CA ARG A 122 -6.34 15.01 9.19
C ARG A 122 -7.76 15.29 9.66
N SER A 123 -8.75 15.15 8.77
CA SER A 123 -10.17 15.32 9.11
C SER A 123 -10.80 14.07 9.72
N SER A 124 -10.08 12.95 9.78
CA SER A 124 -10.57 11.69 10.34
C SER A 124 -10.39 11.64 11.86
N SER A 125 -11.31 11.00 12.54
CA SER A 125 -11.16 10.65 13.97
C SER A 125 -10.29 9.40 14.20
N ARG A 126 -9.98 8.64 13.15
CA ARG A 126 -9.19 7.40 13.19
C ARG A 126 -8.27 7.26 11.99
N PRO A 127 -7.36 8.22 11.75
CA PRO A 127 -6.56 8.24 10.53
C PRO A 127 -5.42 7.20 10.58
N ARG A 128 -5.26 6.44 9.48
CA ARG A 128 -4.23 5.40 9.31
C ARG A 128 -3.57 5.50 7.95
N ILE A 129 -2.27 5.35 7.91
CA ILE A 129 -1.49 5.13 6.70
C ILE A 129 -0.80 3.79 6.83
N VAL A 130 -1.09 2.87 5.92
CA VAL A 130 -0.47 1.55 5.86
C VAL A 130 0.31 1.43 4.57
N ASN A 131 1.62 1.31 4.67
CA ASN A 131 2.52 1.11 3.55
C ASN A 131 2.82 -0.38 3.41
N VAL A 132 2.34 -1.01 2.32
CA VAL A 132 2.65 -2.41 2.04
C VAL A 132 4.08 -2.50 1.54
N SER A 133 4.96 -2.87 2.46
CA SER A 133 6.38 -3.09 2.23
C SER A 133 6.66 -4.59 1.96
N SER A 134 7.86 -5.03 2.22
CA SER A 134 8.32 -6.40 2.01
C SER A 134 9.51 -6.71 2.92
N GLU A 135 9.72 -7.98 3.25
CA GLU A 135 10.98 -8.45 3.84
C GLU A 135 12.19 -8.08 2.97
N GLY A 136 12.01 -8.01 1.62
CA GLY A 136 13.06 -7.53 0.71
C GLY A 136 13.48 -6.07 0.94
N GLY A 137 12.71 -5.28 1.69
CA GLY A 137 13.06 -3.93 2.11
C GLY A 137 13.65 -3.85 3.53
N SER A 138 13.83 -4.97 4.21
CA SER A 138 14.48 -5.03 5.52
C SER A 138 15.99 -4.98 5.36
N ILE A 139 16.62 -3.89 5.78
CA ILE A 139 18.09 -3.74 5.72
C ILE A 139 18.76 -4.80 6.60
N ALA A 140 18.14 -5.15 7.73
CA ALA A 140 18.68 -6.15 8.65
C ALA A 140 18.74 -7.57 8.07
N THR A 141 17.85 -7.90 7.11
CA THR A 141 17.78 -9.24 6.50
C THR A 141 18.14 -9.25 5.02
N MET A 142 18.50 -8.11 4.44
CA MET A 142 18.84 -7.97 3.02
C MET A 142 20.12 -8.73 2.69
N THR A 143 20.08 -9.62 1.69
CA THR A 143 21.22 -10.46 1.31
C THR A 143 21.71 -10.25 -0.12
N GLY A 144 20.89 -9.70 -0.99
CA GLY A 144 21.18 -9.47 -2.41
C GLY A 144 20.00 -9.88 -3.29
N GLY A 145 20.11 -9.64 -4.58
CA GLY A 145 19.05 -9.86 -5.56
C GLY A 145 17.94 -8.78 -5.54
N SER A 146 17.27 -8.63 -6.67
CA SER A 146 16.17 -7.65 -6.86
C SER A 146 16.48 -6.25 -6.31
N PRO A 147 17.59 -5.62 -6.69
CA PRO A 147 18.06 -4.36 -6.09
C PRO A 147 17.04 -3.22 -6.25
N SER A 148 16.35 -3.12 -7.38
CA SER A 148 15.32 -2.10 -7.60
C SER A 148 14.20 -2.22 -6.58
N TYR A 149 13.72 -3.42 -6.36
CA TYR A 149 12.64 -3.69 -5.41
C TYR A 149 13.12 -3.48 -3.96
N GLY A 150 14.25 -4.11 -3.58
CA GLY A 150 14.81 -4.02 -2.24
C GLY A 150 15.05 -2.57 -1.80
N ILE A 151 15.75 -1.78 -2.62
CA ILE A 151 16.04 -0.37 -2.35
C ILE A 151 14.75 0.45 -2.24
N SER A 152 13.81 0.26 -3.16
CA SER A 152 12.55 1.00 -3.13
C SER A 152 11.71 0.70 -1.88
N LYS A 153 11.69 -0.55 -1.41
CA LYS A 153 10.95 -0.95 -0.20
C LYS A 153 11.68 -0.53 1.09
N ALA A 154 13.02 -0.52 1.11
CA ALA A 154 13.79 0.07 2.20
C ALA A 154 13.55 1.58 2.31
N GLY A 155 13.49 2.30 1.17
CA GLY A 155 13.09 3.70 1.12
C GLY A 155 11.67 3.93 1.67
N LEU A 156 10.72 3.07 1.32
CA LEU A 156 9.34 3.13 1.84
C LEU A 156 9.28 2.89 3.36
N ASN A 157 10.13 2.00 3.88
CA ASN A 157 10.30 1.77 5.31
C ASN A 157 10.83 3.03 6.02
N ALA A 158 11.87 3.68 5.46
CA ALA A 158 12.40 4.93 5.96
C ALA A 158 11.35 6.05 5.96
N LEU A 159 10.60 6.21 4.85
CA LEU A 159 9.50 7.16 4.73
C LEU A 159 8.42 6.91 5.80
N THR A 160 8.08 5.64 6.07
CA THR A 160 7.13 5.25 7.12
C THR A 160 7.56 5.76 8.49
N ARG A 161 8.84 5.62 8.84
CA ARG A 161 9.42 6.11 10.10
C ARG A 161 9.36 7.63 10.23
N LEU A 162 9.75 8.34 9.18
CA LEU A 162 9.72 9.81 9.14
C LEU A 162 8.29 10.33 9.33
N LEU A 163 7.34 9.81 8.54
CA LEU A 163 5.95 10.23 8.61
C LEU A 163 5.29 9.88 9.95
N ALA A 164 5.63 8.75 10.56
CA ALA A 164 5.11 8.38 11.88
C ALA A 164 5.51 9.39 12.95
N GLY A 165 6.74 9.89 12.92
CA GLY A 165 7.21 10.93 13.84
C GLY A 165 6.57 12.29 13.55
N GLU A 166 6.51 12.69 12.29
CA GLU A 166 5.96 13.97 11.85
C GLU A 166 4.45 14.08 12.15
N LEU A 167 3.69 13.03 11.81
CA LEU A 167 2.23 13.03 11.86
C LEU A 167 1.66 12.58 13.23
N ALA A 168 2.51 12.28 14.20
CA ALA A 168 2.09 11.88 15.54
C ALA A 168 1.17 12.91 16.20
N ARG A 169 1.44 14.21 16.01
CA ARG A 169 0.63 15.32 16.57
C ARG A 169 -0.75 15.40 15.92
N ASP A 170 -0.89 14.91 14.69
CA ASP A 170 -2.15 14.82 13.96
C ASP A 170 -2.96 13.56 14.37
N GLY A 171 -2.42 12.71 15.25
CA GLY A 171 -3.03 11.43 15.64
C GLY A 171 -3.04 10.38 14.53
N ILE A 172 -2.26 10.58 13.46
CA ILE A 172 -2.19 9.65 12.31
C ILE A 172 -1.20 8.54 12.63
N LEU A 173 -1.66 7.29 12.66
CA LEU A 173 -0.77 6.14 12.78
C LEU A 173 -0.24 5.75 11.39
N VAL A 174 1.08 5.62 11.28
CA VAL A 174 1.76 5.27 10.02
C VAL A 174 2.61 4.02 10.24
N ASN A 175 2.28 2.93 9.54
CA ASN A 175 3.00 1.66 9.70
C ASN A 175 3.33 1.03 8.36
N ALA A 176 4.43 0.28 8.31
CA ALA A 176 4.80 -0.59 7.21
C ALA A 176 4.40 -2.03 7.54
N VAL A 177 3.96 -2.77 6.51
CA VAL A 177 3.53 -4.17 6.66
C VAL A 177 4.18 -5.02 5.57
N CYS A 178 4.77 -6.15 5.96
CA CYS A 178 5.15 -7.22 5.04
C CYS A 178 3.99 -8.22 4.96
N PRO A 179 3.32 -8.38 3.82
CA PRO A 179 2.26 -9.38 3.66
C PRO A 179 2.81 -10.80 3.52
N GLY A 180 4.13 -10.97 3.43
CA GLY A 180 4.78 -12.20 2.99
C GLY A 180 4.63 -12.41 1.48
N TRP A 181 5.12 -13.52 0.97
CA TRP A 181 5.04 -13.87 -0.45
C TRP A 181 3.77 -14.68 -0.71
N PRO A 182 2.81 -14.12 -1.47
CA PRO A 182 1.62 -14.88 -1.87
C PRO A 182 1.98 -16.03 -2.79
N ASP A 183 1.20 -17.11 -2.71
CA ASP A 183 1.30 -18.20 -3.67
C ASP A 183 1.08 -17.69 -5.09
N SER A 184 2.00 -18.03 -5.98
CA SER A 184 2.02 -17.60 -7.38
C SER A 184 3.02 -18.44 -8.15
N GLU A 185 3.01 -18.35 -9.47
CA GLU A 185 4.05 -19.01 -10.31
C GLU A 185 5.47 -18.64 -9.87
N ALA A 186 5.65 -17.43 -9.35
CA ALA A 186 6.96 -16.94 -8.88
C ALA A 186 7.33 -17.44 -7.48
N HIS A 187 6.35 -17.86 -6.69
CA HIS A 187 6.51 -18.33 -5.31
C HIS A 187 5.55 -19.49 -5.05
N PRO A 188 5.78 -20.67 -5.65
CA PRO A 188 4.92 -21.83 -5.44
C PRO A 188 4.92 -22.28 -3.97
N GLY A 189 3.73 -22.56 -3.42
CA GLY A 189 3.57 -22.91 -2.01
C GLY A 189 3.64 -21.74 -1.05
N GLY A 190 3.58 -20.51 -1.56
CA GLY A 190 3.49 -19.29 -0.77
C GLY A 190 2.20 -19.20 0.05
N ARG A 191 2.00 -18.06 0.68
CA ARG A 191 0.82 -17.79 1.54
C ARG A 191 -0.44 -17.64 0.70
N SER A 192 -1.59 -18.02 1.25
CA SER A 192 -2.87 -17.65 0.63
C SER A 192 -3.03 -16.11 0.60
N LEU A 193 -3.77 -15.59 -0.40
CA LEU A 193 -4.07 -14.15 -0.47
C LEU A 193 -4.78 -13.66 0.80
N ALA A 194 -5.63 -14.51 1.40
CA ALA A 194 -6.34 -14.19 2.63
C ALA A 194 -5.38 -13.98 3.82
N GLN A 195 -4.37 -14.83 3.96
CA GLN A 195 -3.33 -14.69 4.99
C GLN A 195 -2.46 -13.44 4.75
N ALA A 196 -2.06 -13.19 3.49
CA ALA A 196 -1.28 -12.01 3.15
C ALA A 196 -2.07 -10.71 3.43
N ALA A 197 -3.35 -10.68 3.09
CA ALA A 197 -4.23 -9.55 3.38
C ALA A 197 -4.45 -9.34 4.87
N ALA A 198 -4.54 -10.41 5.68
CA ALA A 198 -4.75 -10.30 7.13
C ALA A 198 -3.68 -9.45 7.84
N SER A 199 -2.41 -9.51 7.39
CA SER A 199 -1.34 -8.65 7.92
C SER A 199 -1.64 -7.16 7.65
N VAL A 200 -2.18 -6.82 6.48
CA VAL A 200 -2.56 -5.45 6.13
C VAL A 200 -3.80 -5.01 6.92
N ILE A 201 -4.80 -5.87 7.04
CA ILE A 201 -6.04 -5.62 7.80
C ILE A 201 -5.72 -5.33 9.27
N TRP A 202 -4.80 -6.09 9.88
CA TRP A 202 -4.36 -5.79 11.24
C TRP A 202 -3.87 -4.35 11.40
N ALA A 203 -2.99 -3.87 10.50
CA ALA A 203 -2.48 -2.50 10.56
C ALA A 203 -3.57 -1.43 10.32
N VAL A 204 -4.57 -1.74 9.49
CA VAL A 204 -5.75 -0.87 9.28
C VAL A 204 -6.61 -0.78 10.54
N THR A 205 -6.74 -1.86 11.29
CA THR A 205 -7.67 -1.96 12.43
C THR A 205 -7.03 -1.63 13.79
N ILE A 206 -5.74 -1.28 13.84
CA ILE A 206 -5.07 -0.82 15.05
C ILE A 206 -5.90 0.28 15.74
N PRO A 207 -6.18 0.20 17.05
CA PRO A 207 -6.93 1.24 17.77
C PRO A 207 -6.17 2.56 17.83
N ASN A 208 -6.87 3.66 18.13
CA ASN A 208 -6.22 4.94 18.41
C ASN A 208 -5.24 4.78 19.58
N GLY A 209 -4.08 5.44 19.47
CA GLY A 209 -3.00 5.30 20.46
C GLY A 209 -2.21 3.98 20.32
N GLY A 210 -2.52 3.15 19.36
CA GLY A 210 -1.75 1.94 19.07
C GLY A 210 -0.39 2.23 18.41
N PRO A 211 0.35 1.19 17.99
CA PRO A 211 1.69 1.35 17.44
C PRO A 211 1.70 2.20 16.15
N SER A 212 2.70 3.06 16.05
CA SER A 212 3.02 3.87 14.87
C SER A 212 4.52 3.85 14.63
N GLY A 213 4.93 3.92 13.37
CA GLY A 213 6.33 3.83 12.99
C GLY A 213 6.89 2.41 13.15
N THR A 214 6.05 1.39 12.99
CA THR A 214 6.48 -0.02 13.06
C THR A 214 6.51 -0.66 11.68
N PHE A 215 7.38 -1.65 11.53
CA PHE A 215 7.35 -2.60 10.44
C PHE A 215 6.94 -3.95 10.99
N THR A 216 5.89 -4.54 10.41
CA THR A 216 5.29 -5.75 10.98
C THR A 216 4.99 -6.80 9.91
N ARG A 217 4.97 -8.06 10.35
CA ARG A 217 4.46 -9.21 9.60
C ARG A 217 3.61 -10.05 10.57
N ASP A 218 2.39 -10.38 10.19
CA ASP A 218 1.47 -11.18 11.02
C ASP A 218 1.27 -10.58 12.43
N ALA A 219 1.09 -9.27 12.51
CA ALA A 219 0.96 -8.52 13.76
C ALA A 219 2.20 -8.56 14.69
N GLN A 220 3.31 -9.13 14.24
CA GLN A 220 4.58 -9.18 14.96
C GLN A 220 5.56 -8.17 14.37
N LEU A 221 6.42 -7.60 15.22
CA LEU A 221 7.49 -6.73 14.74
C LEU A 221 8.43 -7.49 13.81
N PHE A 222 8.74 -6.87 12.68
CA PHE A 222 9.72 -7.36 11.73
C PHE A 222 10.92 -6.40 11.72
N PRO A 223 12.15 -6.89 11.60
CA PRO A 223 13.32 -6.00 11.57
C PRO A 223 13.30 -5.10 10.33
N TRP A 224 13.78 -3.87 10.52
CA TRP A 224 13.89 -2.85 9.47
C TRP A 224 14.95 -3.16 8.41
#